data_385c5c5b399e0823a2cd00fac06666e5
#
_entry.id   385c5c5b399e0823a2cd00fac06666e5
#
_cell.length_a   1.000
_cell.length_b   1.000
_cell.length_c   1.000
_cell.angle_alpha   90.00
_cell.angle_beta   90.00
_cell.angle_gamma   90.00
#
_symmetry.space_group_name_H-M   'P 1'
#
loop_
_entity.id
_entity.type
_entity.pdbx_description
1 polymer ?
#
loop_
_entity_poly.entity_id
_entity_poly.type
_entity_poly.pdbx_seq_one_letter_code
_entity_poly.pdbx_strand_id
1 'polypeptide(L)'
;VTGFQPENAETALVDANAAAMDVVGVDGLLLNRTGSKVTAPSRAAEAQRNRAHAGGLTAQLLVSNYSEADGDFSEPIARKLLTSPANRARVVRSLAADVASGGWDSIMIDLEALTSAEKPGLTAFARELRAAVGDDVRLDIALSASTTAAGYARLGYDVRALRAPLDHLTLMAYDQHGPWEPDAPGPVGSLAWSSKAARALATLAPRDQIVLGVAGYGYHWKGKRPAGQLSDAQARLRVRKAGATARWDATAGEWTATLPSGEVLWWSDARSLRERVALAERLGLTGVAVWSLDLSDRIEPVG
;
A
#
# COMPACT_ATOMS: atom_id res chain seq x y z
N VAL A 1 -9.67 7.11 6.75
CA VAL A 1 -8.47 7.14 5.89
C VAL A 1 -7.31 6.47 6.60
N THR A 2 -6.55 5.61 5.89
CA THR A 2 -5.26 5.07 6.36
C THR A 2 -4.13 5.85 5.70
N GLY A 3 -3.14 6.29 6.48
CA GLY A 3 -1.89 6.83 5.97
C GLY A 3 -0.74 5.88 6.26
N PHE A 4 -0.05 5.39 5.23
CA PHE A 4 1.15 4.58 5.38
C PHE A 4 2.41 5.43 5.36
N GLN A 5 3.43 4.98 6.09
CA GLN A 5 4.77 5.55 6.00
C GLN A 5 5.85 4.55 6.41
N PRO A 6 7.09 4.68 5.88
CA PRO A 6 8.23 3.91 6.36
C PRO A 6 8.50 4.17 7.85
N GLU A 7 9.00 3.18 8.57
CA GLU A 7 9.29 3.31 10.00
C GLU A 7 10.25 4.45 10.33
N ASN A 8 11.18 4.75 9.42
CA ASN A 8 12.19 5.82 9.58
C ASN A 8 11.73 7.20 9.09
N ALA A 9 10.47 7.35 8.65
CA ALA A 9 9.91 8.65 8.30
C ALA A 9 9.75 9.55 9.55
N GLU A 10 9.68 10.86 9.32
CA GLU A 10 9.50 11.83 10.39
C GLU A 10 8.17 11.64 11.11
N THR A 11 8.17 11.45 12.42
CA THR A 11 6.94 11.29 13.23
C THR A 11 6.01 12.50 13.17
N ALA A 12 6.54 13.68 12.87
CA ALA A 12 5.75 14.90 12.66
C ALA A 12 4.73 14.80 11.50
N LEU A 13 4.94 13.87 10.55
CA LEU A 13 3.98 13.59 9.48
C LEU A 13 2.67 13.01 10.03
N VAL A 14 2.74 12.19 11.09
CA VAL A 14 1.55 11.69 11.77
C VAL A 14 0.72 12.85 12.31
N ASP A 15 1.35 13.78 13.03
CA ASP A 15 0.66 14.94 13.59
C ASP A 15 0.04 15.84 12.52
N ALA A 16 0.82 16.07 11.46
CA ALA A 16 0.37 16.94 10.37
C ALA A 16 -0.89 16.40 9.68
N ASN A 17 -1.10 15.09 9.70
CA ASN A 17 -2.20 14.41 9.01
C ASN A 17 -3.26 13.84 9.96
N ALA A 18 -3.06 13.89 11.28
CA ALA A 18 -3.91 13.19 12.26
C ALA A 18 -5.40 13.54 12.13
N ALA A 19 -5.75 14.80 11.86
CA ALA A 19 -7.15 15.22 11.72
C ALA A 19 -7.87 14.62 10.48
N ALA A 20 -7.12 14.02 9.56
CA ALA A 20 -7.65 13.46 8.30
C ALA A 20 -7.54 11.94 8.23
N MET A 21 -7.02 11.30 9.28
CA MET A 21 -6.75 9.85 9.29
C MET A 21 -7.40 9.17 10.50
N ASP A 22 -7.67 7.89 10.34
CA ASP A 22 -8.12 6.99 11.40
C ASP A 22 -7.01 6.00 11.78
N VAL A 23 -6.13 5.68 10.82
CA VAL A 23 -5.08 4.66 10.94
C VAL A 23 -3.76 5.17 10.40
N VAL A 24 -2.69 4.90 11.15
CA VAL A 24 -1.30 5.03 10.68
C VAL A 24 -0.74 3.64 10.45
N GLY A 25 -0.43 3.32 9.18
CA GLY A 25 0.26 2.10 8.80
C GLY A 25 1.77 2.32 8.82
N VAL A 26 2.49 1.55 9.61
CA VAL A 26 3.95 1.62 9.71
C VAL A 26 4.58 0.45 8.98
N ASP A 27 5.29 0.75 7.89
CA ASP A 27 6.08 -0.23 7.14
C ASP A 27 7.42 -0.42 7.84
N GLY A 28 7.56 -1.56 8.51
CA GLY A 28 8.75 -1.80 9.34
C GLY A 28 9.06 -3.27 9.62
N LEU A 29 8.23 -4.23 9.24
CA LEU A 29 8.51 -5.64 9.47
C LEU A 29 8.86 -6.39 8.18
N LEU A 30 10.06 -6.93 8.12
CA LEU A 30 10.56 -7.70 7.00
C LEU A 30 10.70 -9.19 7.34
N LEU A 31 10.26 -10.05 6.41
CA LEU A 31 10.56 -11.47 6.46
C LEU A 31 12.03 -11.73 6.16
N ASN A 32 12.64 -12.64 6.90
CA ASN A 32 14.00 -13.07 6.60
C ASN A 32 14.05 -13.94 5.32
N ARG A 33 15.23 -14.12 4.75
CA ARG A 33 15.48 -14.87 3.51
C ARG A 33 14.96 -16.32 3.51
N THR A 34 14.69 -16.89 4.66
CA THR A 34 14.15 -18.25 4.79
C THR A 34 12.64 -18.27 5.00
N GLY A 35 11.97 -17.13 5.06
CA GLY A 35 10.54 -17.02 5.34
C GLY A 35 10.11 -17.58 6.69
N SER A 36 11.06 -17.72 7.63
CA SER A 36 10.82 -18.41 8.90
C SER A 36 10.81 -17.50 10.12
N LYS A 37 11.15 -16.23 9.94
CA LYS A 37 11.19 -15.19 10.97
C LYS A 37 10.78 -13.86 10.33
N VAL A 38 10.22 -13.00 11.16
CA VAL A 38 9.98 -11.59 10.87
C VAL A 38 10.87 -10.76 11.79
N THR A 39 11.31 -9.59 11.35
CA THR A 39 12.02 -8.64 12.22
C THR A 39 11.09 -8.19 13.35
N ALA A 40 11.66 -7.80 14.48
CA ALA A 40 10.88 -7.12 15.53
C ALA A 40 10.67 -5.65 15.14
N PRO A 41 9.58 -5.00 15.62
CA PRO A 41 9.42 -3.57 15.45
C PRO A 41 10.63 -2.81 16.00
N SER A 42 11.15 -1.89 15.20
CA SER A 42 12.27 -1.03 15.61
C SER A 42 11.80 0.06 16.58
N ARG A 43 12.75 0.73 17.23
CA ARG A 43 12.44 1.92 18.04
C ARG A 43 11.78 3.03 17.21
N ALA A 44 12.11 3.13 15.94
CA ALA A 44 11.51 4.10 15.04
C ALA A 44 10.04 3.74 14.77
N ALA A 45 9.75 2.47 14.47
CA ALA A 45 8.37 1.99 14.33
C ALA A 45 7.56 2.20 15.63
N GLU A 46 8.14 1.91 16.80
CA GLU A 46 7.50 2.16 18.10
C GLU A 46 7.21 3.66 18.34
N ALA A 47 8.10 4.54 17.90
CA ALA A 47 7.86 5.99 17.99
C ALA A 47 6.67 6.42 17.11
N GLN A 48 6.54 5.87 15.91
CA GLN A 48 5.39 6.10 15.03
C GLN A 48 4.08 5.61 15.67
N ARG A 49 4.06 4.37 16.22
CA ARG A 49 2.94 3.83 16.97
C ARG A 49 2.53 4.76 18.12
N ASN A 50 3.49 5.14 18.96
CA ASN A 50 3.22 6.01 20.11
C ASN A 50 2.66 7.37 19.67
N ARG A 51 3.11 7.87 18.53
CA ARG A 51 2.61 9.13 17.97
C ARG A 51 1.19 8.98 17.44
N ALA A 52 0.88 7.85 16.78
CA ALA A 52 -0.48 7.54 16.35
C ALA A 52 -1.44 7.51 17.56
N HIS A 53 -1.08 6.80 18.62
CA HIS A 53 -1.89 6.73 19.84
C HIS A 53 -2.07 8.10 20.52
N ALA A 54 -1.02 8.92 20.56
CA ALA A 54 -1.11 10.29 21.10
C ALA A 54 -2.08 11.17 20.29
N GLY A 55 -2.25 10.89 19.01
CA GLY A 55 -3.23 11.51 18.11
C GLY A 55 -4.62 10.85 18.12
N GLY A 56 -4.83 9.82 18.93
CA GLY A 56 -6.09 9.05 18.96
C GLY A 56 -6.31 8.16 17.75
N LEU A 57 -5.23 7.82 17.02
CA LEU A 57 -5.26 7.01 15.81
C LEU A 57 -4.94 5.55 16.11
N THR A 58 -5.46 4.64 15.29
CA THR A 58 -5.06 3.23 15.25
C THR A 58 -3.66 3.08 14.69
N ALA A 59 -2.79 2.34 15.35
CA ALA A 59 -1.46 2.00 14.87
C ALA A 59 -1.45 0.61 14.22
N GLN A 60 -1.17 0.55 12.92
CA GLN A 60 -1.12 -0.67 12.13
C GLN A 60 0.32 -1.06 11.81
N LEU A 61 0.67 -2.30 12.09
CA LEU A 61 2.00 -2.85 11.80
C LEU A 61 1.97 -3.59 10.46
N LEU A 62 2.81 -3.16 9.51
CA LEU A 62 2.89 -3.79 8.19
C LEU A 62 4.01 -4.83 8.16
N VAL A 63 3.68 -6.04 7.67
CA VAL A 63 4.65 -7.12 7.45
C VAL A 63 4.79 -7.41 5.96
N SER A 64 6.03 -7.42 5.48
CA SER A 64 6.36 -7.49 4.06
C SER A 64 7.39 -8.59 3.72
N ASN A 65 7.37 -9.05 2.47
CA ASN A 65 8.42 -9.87 1.86
C ASN A 65 9.40 -9.06 1.01
N TYR A 66 9.46 -7.74 1.22
CA TYR A 66 10.47 -6.90 0.57
C TYR A 66 11.88 -7.37 0.95
N SER A 67 12.77 -7.40 -0.02
CA SER A 67 14.18 -7.80 0.14
C SER A 67 15.07 -6.59 -0.12
N GLU A 68 15.66 -6.04 0.92
CA GLU A 68 16.63 -4.93 0.79
C GLU A 68 17.82 -5.29 -0.12
N ALA A 69 18.19 -6.59 -0.16
CA ALA A 69 19.29 -7.06 -1.00
C ALA A 69 18.94 -7.05 -2.48
N ASP A 70 17.68 -7.28 -2.82
CA ASP A 70 17.18 -7.32 -4.20
C ASP A 70 16.60 -5.96 -4.61
N GLY A 71 16.25 -5.10 -3.64
CA GLY A 71 15.59 -3.81 -3.86
C GLY A 71 14.15 -3.95 -4.37
N ASP A 72 13.50 -5.09 -4.10
CA ASP A 72 12.17 -5.42 -4.58
C ASP A 72 11.51 -6.51 -3.70
N PHE A 73 10.22 -6.77 -3.92
CA PHE A 73 9.50 -7.87 -3.27
C PHE A 73 9.99 -9.23 -3.77
N SER A 74 10.24 -10.15 -2.84
CA SER A 74 10.86 -11.44 -3.11
C SER A 74 9.85 -12.59 -3.06
N GLU A 75 9.40 -13.06 -4.24
CA GLU A 75 8.56 -14.25 -4.35
C GLU A 75 9.17 -15.47 -3.60
N PRO A 76 10.48 -15.78 -3.72
CA PRO A 76 11.08 -16.89 -2.99
C PRO A 76 10.96 -16.78 -1.47
N ILE A 77 10.99 -15.58 -0.89
CA ILE A 77 10.78 -15.36 0.55
C ILE A 77 9.32 -15.66 0.91
N ALA A 78 8.38 -15.08 0.18
CA ALA A 78 6.96 -15.33 0.40
C ALA A 78 6.60 -16.82 0.24
N ARG A 79 7.11 -17.49 -0.80
CA ARG A 79 6.91 -18.92 -1.02
C ARG A 79 7.39 -19.77 0.15
N LYS A 80 8.60 -19.50 0.68
CA LYS A 80 9.13 -20.22 1.83
C LYS A 80 8.30 -20.07 3.09
N LEU A 81 7.71 -18.88 3.32
CA LEU A 81 6.74 -18.68 4.38
C LEU A 81 5.47 -19.49 4.10
N LEU A 82 4.85 -19.27 2.95
CA LEU A 82 3.49 -19.69 2.67
C LEU A 82 3.37 -21.20 2.45
N THR A 83 4.39 -21.87 1.89
CA THR A 83 4.37 -23.31 1.66
C THR A 83 4.78 -24.14 2.88
N SER A 84 5.34 -23.54 3.93
CA SER A 84 5.81 -24.22 5.13
C SER A 84 4.89 -23.96 6.34
N PRO A 85 4.08 -24.93 6.80
CA PRO A 85 3.29 -24.76 8.02
C PRO A 85 4.14 -24.36 9.25
N ALA A 86 5.37 -24.90 9.35
CA ALA A 86 6.29 -24.58 10.44
C ALA A 86 6.78 -23.12 10.38
N ASN A 87 6.99 -22.57 9.18
CA ASN A 87 7.38 -21.17 9.03
C ASN A 87 6.20 -20.25 9.34
N ARG A 88 5.01 -20.56 8.80
CA ARG A 88 3.79 -19.81 9.13
C ARG A 88 3.55 -19.75 10.62
N ALA A 89 3.59 -20.92 11.31
CA ALA A 89 3.40 -20.98 12.76
C ALA A 89 4.42 -20.15 13.56
N ARG A 90 5.67 -20.01 13.09
CA ARG A 90 6.67 -19.17 13.73
C ARG A 90 6.39 -17.69 13.53
N VAL A 91 6.13 -17.29 12.30
CA VAL A 91 5.85 -15.88 11.97
C VAL A 91 4.55 -15.42 12.62
N VAL A 92 3.49 -16.24 12.57
CA VAL A 92 2.22 -15.96 13.25
C VAL A 92 2.43 -15.71 14.75
N ARG A 93 3.22 -16.55 15.44
CA ARG A 93 3.51 -16.33 16.87
C ARG A 93 4.25 -15.02 17.14
N SER A 94 5.22 -14.64 16.28
CA SER A 94 5.90 -13.35 16.42
C SER A 94 4.93 -12.19 16.26
N LEU A 95 4.13 -12.17 15.18
CA LEU A 95 3.18 -11.09 14.92
C LEU A 95 2.10 -10.99 16.02
N ALA A 96 1.61 -12.12 16.51
CA ALA A 96 0.65 -12.13 17.62
C ALA A 96 1.27 -11.59 18.92
N ALA A 97 2.55 -11.86 19.17
CA ALA A 97 3.27 -11.33 20.33
C ALA A 97 3.49 -9.81 20.20
N ASP A 98 3.81 -9.30 19.00
CA ASP A 98 3.99 -7.87 18.74
C ASP A 98 2.70 -7.09 18.99
N VAL A 99 1.53 -7.65 18.64
CA VAL A 99 0.23 -7.06 18.96
C VAL A 99 -0.05 -7.16 20.47
N ALA A 100 0.05 -8.35 21.07
CA ALA A 100 -0.35 -8.58 22.46
C ALA A 100 0.51 -7.82 23.47
N SER A 101 1.81 -7.68 23.24
CA SER A 101 2.77 -7.05 24.15
C SER A 101 3.38 -5.76 23.61
N GLY A 102 3.39 -5.57 22.31
CA GLY A 102 3.96 -4.40 21.63
C GLY A 102 3.02 -3.21 21.52
N GLY A 103 1.72 -3.38 21.84
CA GLY A 103 0.73 -2.28 21.81
C GLY A 103 0.36 -1.84 20.38
N TRP A 104 0.43 -2.75 19.40
CA TRP A 104 -0.09 -2.51 18.06
C TRP A 104 -1.56 -2.91 17.98
N ASP A 105 -2.37 -2.11 17.31
CA ASP A 105 -3.83 -2.31 17.26
C ASP A 105 -4.25 -3.17 16.07
N SER A 106 -3.41 -3.24 15.04
CA SER A 106 -3.74 -3.95 13.81
C SER A 106 -2.50 -4.41 13.05
N ILE A 107 -2.71 -5.36 12.11
CA ILE A 107 -1.67 -5.89 11.22
C ILE A 107 -2.11 -5.71 9.77
N MET A 108 -1.21 -5.22 8.92
CA MET A 108 -1.32 -5.24 7.47
C MET A 108 -0.42 -6.36 6.92
N ILE A 109 -0.99 -7.31 6.20
CA ILE A 109 -0.25 -8.32 5.44
C ILE A 109 0.05 -7.71 4.06
N ASP A 110 1.34 -7.51 3.75
CA ASP A 110 1.81 -6.97 2.48
C ASP A 110 2.79 -7.95 1.83
N LEU A 111 2.25 -9.01 1.24
CA LEU A 111 3.03 -10.03 0.54
C LEU A 111 2.78 -9.92 -0.96
N GLU A 112 3.83 -9.48 -1.68
CA GLU A 112 3.76 -9.20 -3.10
C GLU A 112 4.61 -10.18 -3.95
N ALA A 113 4.58 -9.96 -5.27
CA ALA A 113 5.21 -10.82 -6.27
C ALA A 113 4.73 -12.28 -6.22
N LEU A 114 3.51 -12.52 -5.71
CA LEU A 114 2.94 -13.86 -5.59
C LEU A 114 2.43 -14.39 -6.93
N THR A 115 2.29 -15.72 -6.99
CA THR A 115 1.67 -16.43 -8.11
C THR A 115 0.49 -17.27 -7.61
N SER A 116 -0.21 -17.91 -8.53
CA SER A 116 -1.31 -18.82 -8.14
C SER A 116 -0.88 -19.98 -7.26
N ALA A 117 0.42 -20.30 -7.20
CA ALA A 117 0.96 -21.38 -6.38
C ALA A 117 0.90 -21.05 -4.88
N GLU A 118 1.00 -19.79 -4.50
CA GLU A 118 1.01 -19.33 -3.11
C GLU A 118 -0.40 -19.18 -2.51
N LYS A 119 -1.47 -19.18 -3.32
CA LYS A 119 -2.87 -18.99 -2.86
C LYS A 119 -3.27 -19.81 -1.63
N PRO A 120 -3.05 -21.14 -1.62
CA PRO A 120 -3.45 -21.95 -0.46
C PRO A 120 -2.68 -21.55 0.81
N GLY A 121 -1.40 -21.25 0.65
CA GLY A 121 -0.53 -20.86 1.75
C GLY A 121 -0.88 -19.48 2.31
N LEU A 122 -1.19 -18.50 1.46
CA LEU A 122 -1.63 -17.16 1.89
C LEU A 122 -2.97 -17.25 2.65
N THR A 123 -3.91 -18.03 2.14
CA THR A 123 -5.19 -18.24 2.84
C THR A 123 -4.99 -18.94 4.19
N ALA A 124 -4.10 -19.92 4.26
CA ALA A 124 -3.76 -20.57 5.53
C ALA A 124 -3.10 -19.62 6.50
N PHE A 125 -2.13 -18.80 6.03
CA PHE A 125 -1.45 -17.79 6.85
C PHE A 125 -2.43 -16.77 7.45
N ALA A 126 -3.34 -16.23 6.65
CA ALA A 126 -4.34 -15.27 7.13
C ALA A 126 -5.27 -15.90 8.20
N ARG A 127 -5.72 -17.15 8.00
CA ARG A 127 -6.55 -17.87 8.98
C ARG A 127 -5.79 -18.19 10.27
N GLU A 128 -4.55 -18.66 10.15
CA GLU A 128 -3.68 -18.96 11.30
C GLU A 128 -3.38 -17.68 12.10
N LEU A 129 -3.17 -16.54 11.41
CA LEU A 129 -2.93 -15.25 12.07
C LEU A 129 -4.20 -14.76 12.78
N ARG A 130 -5.38 -14.80 12.13
CA ARG A 130 -6.66 -14.44 12.76
C ARG A 130 -6.92 -15.28 14.01
N ALA A 131 -6.70 -16.60 13.94
CA ALA A 131 -6.86 -17.49 15.09
C ALA A 131 -5.89 -17.15 16.26
N ALA A 132 -4.71 -16.60 15.96
CA ALA A 132 -3.71 -16.24 16.97
C ALA A 132 -3.96 -14.87 17.59
N VAL A 133 -4.44 -13.87 16.82
CA VAL A 133 -4.65 -12.50 17.31
C VAL A 133 -6.06 -12.26 17.85
N GLY A 134 -7.04 -13.11 17.53
CA GLY A 134 -8.45 -12.95 17.92
C GLY A 134 -9.19 -11.92 17.07
N ASP A 135 -10.49 -11.75 17.35
CA ASP A 135 -11.38 -10.89 16.55
C ASP A 135 -11.28 -9.40 16.90
N ASP A 136 -10.72 -9.06 18.06
CA ASP A 136 -10.54 -7.68 18.51
C ASP A 136 -9.40 -6.94 17.80
N VAL A 137 -8.48 -7.68 17.16
CA VAL A 137 -7.35 -7.13 16.40
C VAL A 137 -7.72 -7.01 14.94
N ARG A 138 -7.66 -5.80 14.39
CA ARG A 138 -7.89 -5.58 12.97
C ARG A 138 -6.79 -6.24 12.13
N LEU A 139 -7.19 -7.03 11.15
CA LEU A 139 -6.28 -7.75 10.25
C LEU A 139 -6.62 -7.44 8.79
N ASP A 140 -5.73 -6.73 8.13
CA ASP A 140 -5.89 -6.27 6.75
C ASP A 140 -4.86 -6.94 5.82
N ILE A 141 -5.10 -6.88 4.51
CA ILE A 141 -4.17 -7.32 3.47
C ILE A 141 -4.08 -6.30 2.35
N ALA A 142 -2.87 -6.05 1.85
CA ALA A 142 -2.63 -5.34 0.61
C ALA A 142 -2.73 -6.31 -0.59
N LEU A 143 -3.41 -5.88 -1.64
CA LEU A 143 -3.62 -6.66 -2.87
C LEU A 143 -3.15 -5.86 -4.08
N SER A 144 -2.22 -6.43 -4.84
CA SER A 144 -1.83 -5.88 -6.14
C SER A 144 -3.04 -5.80 -7.06
N ALA A 145 -3.16 -4.70 -7.83
CA ALA A 145 -4.35 -4.43 -8.62
C ALA A 145 -4.48 -5.36 -9.84
N SER A 146 -5.70 -5.82 -10.08
CA SER A 146 -6.09 -6.47 -11.32
C SER A 146 -7.43 -5.95 -11.82
N THR A 147 -7.54 -5.71 -13.12
CA THR A 147 -8.79 -5.27 -13.75
C THR A 147 -9.75 -6.42 -14.06
N THR A 148 -9.44 -7.64 -13.63
CA THR A 148 -10.32 -8.82 -13.80
C THR A 148 -10.29 -9.71 -12.54
N ALA A 149 -11.41 -10.36 -12.24
CA ALA A 149 -11.51 -11.30 -11.13
C ALA A 149 -10.50 -12.47 -11.26
N ALA A 150 -10.30 -12.98 -12.47
CA ALA A 150 -9.31 -14.05 -12.73
C ALA A 150 -7.86 -13.57 -12.54
N GLY A 151 -7.59 -12.27 -12.70
CA GLY A 151 -6.29 -11.69 -12.48
C GLY A 151 -5.86 -11.78 -11.01
N TYR A 152 -6.75 -11.49 -10.06
CA TYR A 152 -6.44 -11.65 -8.64
C TYR A 152 -6.00 -13.08 -8.30
N ALA A 153 -6.67 -14.09 -8.88
CA ALA A 153 -6.27 -15.48 -8.67
C ALA A 153 -4.88 -15.81 -9.26
N ARG A 154 -4.48 -15.17 -10.37
CA ARG A 154 -3.13 -15.31 -10.94
C ARG A 154 -2.07 -14.62 -10.08
N LEU A 155 -2.42 -13.50 -9.45
CA LEU A 155 -1.57 -12.75 -8.50
C LEU A 155 -1.49 -13.41 -7.11
N GLY A 156 -1.95 -14.65 -6.94
CA GLY A 156 -1.82 -15.38 -5.70
C GLY A 156 -2.93 -15.16 -4.68
N TYR A 157 -4.02 -14.46 -5.03
CA TYR A 157 -5.10 -14.15 -4.09
C TYR A 157 -6.34 -15.02 -4.34
N ASP A 158 -6.69 -15.85 -3.36
CA ASP A 158 -8.05 -16.42 -3.25
C ASP A 158 -8.92 -15.44 -2.44
N VAL A 159 -9.36 -14.38 -3.09
CA VAL A 159 -10.09 -13.27 -2.44
C VAL A 159 -11.33 -13.79 -1.69
N ARG A 160 -12.05 -14.78 -2.26
CA ARG A 160 -13.24 -15.34 -1.61
C ARG A 160 -12.91 -16.06 -0.30
N ALA A 161 -11.76 -16.72 -0.22
CA ALA A 161 -11.29 -17.38 0.99
C ALA A 161 -10.60 -16.41 1.97
N LEU A 162 -9.93 -15.37 1.45
CA LEU A 162 -9.22 -14.37 2.25
C LEU A 162 -10.19 -13.43 2.99
N ARG A 163 -11.34 -13.07 2.41
CA ARG A 163 -12.28 -12.13 3.03
C ARG A 163 -12.84 -12.59 4.39
N ALA A 164 -12.80 -13.88 4.70
CA ALA A 164 -13.35 -14.39 5.94
C ALA A 164 -12.46 -14.13 7.17
N PRO A 165 -11.12 -14.35 7.11
CA PRO A 165 -10.23 -14.05 8.22
C PRO A 165 -9.79 -12.57 8.28
N LEU A 166 -10.11 -11.74 7.28
CA LEU A 166 -9.60 -10.37 7.16
C LEU A 166 -10.73 -9.35 7.30
N ASP A 167 -10.41 -8.21 7.92
CA ASP A 167 -11.34 -7.10 8.08
C ASP A 167 -11.39 -6.26 6.80
N HIS A 168 -10.24 -5.92 6.20
CA HIS A 168 -10.20 -5.15 4.97
C HIS A 168 -9.21 -5.71 3.96
N LEU A 169 -9.52 -5.39 2.70
CA LEU A 169 -8.73 -5.69 1.52
C LEU A 169 -8.30 -4.35 0.90
N THR A 170 -7.07 -3.94 1.12
CA THR A 170 -6.51 -2.72 0.57
C THR A 170 -6.04 -2.98 -0.85
N LEU A 171 -6.80 -2.47 -1.83
CA LEU A 171 -6.48 -2.56 -3.24
C LEU A 171 -5.40 -1.53 -3.57
N MET A 172 -4.18 -1.93 -3.86
CA MET A 172 -3.10 -1.06 -4.31
C MET A 172 -3.37 -0.55 -5.74
N ALA A 173 -4.26 0.46 -5.86
CA ALA A 173 -4.68 1.02 -7.14
C ALA A 173 -3.72 2.11 -7.62
N TYR A 174 -2.43 1.81 -7.58
CA TYR A 174 -1.30 2.61 -8.05
C TYR A 174 -0.28 1.73 -8.76
N ASP A 175 0.81 2.31 -9.23
CA ASP A 175 1.84 1.64 -10.04
C ASP A 175 1.29 1.03 -11.34
N GLN A 176 0.30 1.72 -11.94
CA GLN A 176 -0.20 1.39 -13.27
C GLN A 176 0.90 1.56 -14.31
N HIS A 177 1.71 2.60 -14.22
CA HIS A 177 2.91 2.85 -14.98
C HIS A 177 4.05 3.27 -14.03
N GLY A 178 5.27 2.85 -14.33
CA GLY A 178 6.41 3.11 -13.44
C GLY A 178 7.77 2.81 -14.09
N PRO A 179 8.83 2.69 -13.27
CA PRO A 179 10.20 2.46 -13.74
C PRO A 179 10.41 1.25 -14.62
N TRP A 180 9.57 0.24 -14.51
CA TRP A 180 9.61 -1.00 -15.32
C TRP A 180 9.15 -0.81 -16.77
N GLU A 181 8.53 0.34 -17.10
CA GLU A 181 8.09 0.69 -18.44
C GLU A 181 8.78 1.98 -18.92
N PRO A 182 10.09 1.94 -19.24
CA PRO A 182 10.85 3.17 -19.53
C PRO A 182 10.38 3.90 -20.79
N ASP A 183 9.76 3.20 -21.73
CA ASP A 183 9.25 3.76 -22.98
C ASP A 183 7.74 4.09 -22.96
N ALA A 184 7.07 3.88 -21.82
CA ALA A 184 5.62 4.07 -21.68
C ALA A 184 5.26 4.96 -20.47
N PRO A 185 5.66 6.24 -20.45
CA PRO A 185 5.28 7.16 -19.39
C PRO A 185 3.75 7.32 -19.32
N GLY A 186 3.20 7.22 -18.12
CA GLY A 186 1.76 7.26 -17.91
C GLY A 186 1.38 7.55 -16.44
N PRO A 187 0.08 7.63 -16.15
CA PRO A 187 -0.41 7.91 -14.81
C PRO A 187 0.00 6.81 -13.82
N VAL A 188 0.26 7.22 -12.58
CA VAL A 188 0.60 6.30 -11.48
C VAL A 188 -0.57 5.37 -11.17
N GLY A 189 -1.81 5.87 -11.25
CA GLY A 189 -3.01 5.06 -11.07
C GLY A 189 -4.26 5.79 -11.54
N SER A 190 -4.56 5.75 -12.85
CA SER A 190 -5.67 6.51 -13.42
C SER A 190 -7.04 6.13 -12.83
N LEU A 191 -7.96 7.09 -12.71
CA LEU A 191 -9.33 6.88 -12.18
C LEU A 191 -10.07 5.74 -12.89
N ALA A 192 -9.91 5.64 -14.20
CA ALA A 192 -10.57 4.60 -14.99
C ALA A 192 -10.03 3.19 -14.65
N TRP A 193 -8.70 3.07 -14.54
CA TRP A 193 -8.05 1.82 -14.20
C TRP A 193 -8.34 1.42 -12.75
N SER A 194 -8.23 2.35 -11.79
CA SER A 194 -8.56 2.14 -10.39
C SER A 194 -10.02 1.70 -10.21
N SER A 195 -10.96 2.38 -10.89
CA SER A 195 -12.38 2.01 -10.90
C SER A 195 -12.60 0.60 -11.44
N LYS A 196 -11.92 0.22 -12.53
CA LYS A 196 -12.03 -1.11 -13.14
C LYS A 196 -11.50 -2.18 -12.22
N ALA A 197 -10.35 -1.94 -11.56
CA ALA A 197 -9.77 -2.87 -10.59
C ALA A 197 -10.66 -3.05 -9.35
N ALA A 198 -11.18 -1.94 -8.78
CA ALA A 198 -12.08 -1.99 -7.64
C ALA A 198 -13.40 -2.74 -7.97
N ARG A 199 -13.98 -2.49 -9.15
CA ARG A 199 -15.17 -3.24 -9.59
C ARG A 199 -14.89 -4.74 -9.78
N ALA A 200 -13.72 -5.10 -10.31
CA ALA A 200 -13.32 -6.50 -10.45
C ALA A 200 -13.17 -7.16 -9.06
N LEU A 201 -12.53 -6.48 -8.09
CA LEU A 201 -12.41 -6.97 -6.72
C LEU A 201 -13.77 -7.10 -6.04
N ALA A 202 -14.69 -6.15 -6.24
CA ALA A 202 -16.04 -6.16 -5.68
C ALA A 202 -16.94 -7.30 -6.21
N THR A 203 -16.52 -8.04 -7.24
CA THR A 203 -17.19 -9.31 -7.63
C THR A 203 -16.79 -10.50 -6.76
N LEU A 204 -15.73 -10.34 -5.96
CA LEU A 204 -15.11 -11.39 -5.14
C LEU A 204 -15.28 -11.14 -3.63
N ALA A 205 -15.40 -9.88 -3.21
CA ALA A 205 -15.53 -9.45 -1.82
C ALA A 205 -16.61 -8.35 -1.68
N PRO A 206 -17.22 -8.21 -0.49
CA PRO A 206 -18.10 -7.08 -0.18
C PRO A 206 -17.37 -5.74 -0.32
N ARG A 207 -18.09 -4.71 -0.78
CA ARG A 207 -17.52 -3.37 -1.00
C ARG A 207 -17.08 -2.69 0.29
N ASP A 208 -17.78 -2.95 1.36
CA ASP A 208 -17.49 -2.47 2.73
C ASP A 208 -16.26 -3.13 3.37
N GLN A 209 -15.67 -4.13 2.72
CA GLN A 209 -14.35 -4.67 3.07
C GLN A 209 -13.22 -4.12 2.18
N ILE A 210 -13.52 -3.32 1.16
CA ILE A 210 -12.52 -2.85 0.20
C ILE A 210 -12.09 -1.42 0.55
N VAL A 211 -10.79 -1.23 0.73
CA VAL A 211 -10.12 0.07 0.85
C VAL A 211 -9.39 0.38 -0.45
N LEU A 212 -9.55 1.58 -1.00
CA LEU A 212 -8.86 2.00 -2.21
C LEU A 212 -7.48 2.55 -1.88
N GLY A 213 -6.42 1.87 -2.26
CA GLY A 213 -5.04 2.36 -2.19
C GLY A 213 -4.82 3.48 -3.21
N VAL A 214 -4.15 4.54 -2.77
CA VAL A 214 -3.91 5.77 -3.52
C VAL A 214 -2.44 6.14 -3.44
N ALA A 215 -1.82 6.46 -4.58
CA ALA A 215 -0.47 6.99 -4.58
C ALA A 215 -0.44 8.43 -4.02
N GLY A 216 0.51 8.70 -3.12
CA GLY A 216 0.89 10.04 -2.70
C GLY A 216 2.28 10.41 -3.27
N TYR A 217 2.51 10.09 -4.55
CA TYR A 217 3.80 10.25 -5.21
C TYR A 217 3.66 10.27 -6.72
N GLY A 218 4.78 10.42 -7.41
CA GLY A 218 4.86 10.36 -8.86
C GLY A 218 6.10 9.68 -9.38
N TYR A 219 6.17 9.59 -10.69
CA TYR A 219 7.33 9.09 -11.43
C TYR A 219 7.78 10.09 -12.49
N HIS A 220 9.06 9.98 -12.88
CA HIS A 220 9.61 10.72 -14.01
C HIS A 220 10.36 9.78 -14.95
N TRP A 221 10.19 9.99 -16.25
CA TRP A 221 10.85 9.22 -17.31
C TRP A 221 11.75 10.14 -18.12
N LYS A 222 13.00 9.71 -18.35
CA LYS A 222 13.98 10.45 -19.15
C LYS A 222 14.59 9.55 -20.22
N GLY A 223 13.87 9.41 -21.33
CA GLY A 223 14.24 8.48 -22.41
C GLY A 223 14.26 7.04 -21.91
N LYS A 224 15.22 6.25 -22.37
CA LYS A 224 15.36 4.83 -21.99
C LYS A 224 15.99 4.59 -20.59
N ARG A 225 16.18 5.63 -19.78
CA ARG A 225 16.66 5.46 -18.41
C ARG A 225 15.50 5.03 -17.52
N PRO A 226 15.74 4.19 -16.51
CA PRO A 226 14.70 3.86 -15.53
C PRO A 226 14.05 5.12 -14.99
N ALA A 227 12.76 5.12 -14.89
CA ALA A 227 12.01 6.18 -14.20
C ALA A 227 12.45 6.25 -12.74
N GLY A 228 12.36 7.42 -12.14
CA GLY A 228 12.60 7.63 -10.72
C GLY A 228 11.31 8.02 -10.02
N GLN A 229 11.15 7.60 -8.77
CA GLN A 229 10.07 8.06 -7.92
C GLN A 229 10.32 9.49 -7.47
N LEU A 230 9.26 10.26 -7.30
CA LEU A 230 9.27 11.65 -6.84
C LEU A 230 8.16 11.85 -5.79
N SER A 231 8.46 12.60 -4.74
CA SER A 231 7.38 13.17 -3.94
C SER A 231 6.62 14.25 -4.73
N ASP A 232 5.42 14.57 -4.31
CA ASP A 232 4.60 15.65 -4.90
C ASP A 232 5.35 16.99 -4.94
N ALA A 233 6.04 17.31 -3.84
CA ALA A 233 6.86 18.53 -3.74
C ALA A 233 8.04 18.51 -4.73
N GLN A 234 8.70 17.36 -4.89
CA GLN A 234 9.81 17.19 -5.84
C GLN A 234 9.33 17.30 -7.28
N ALA A 235 8.18 16.73 -7.63
CA ALA A 235 7.58 16.83 -8.96
C ALA A 235 7.30 18.30 -9.31
N ARG A 236 6.61 19.03 -8.43
CA ARG A 236 6.34 20.47 -8.62
C ARG A 236 7.60 21.31 -8.70
N LEU A 237 8.60 21.02 -7.85
CA LEU A 237 9.88 21.73 -7.88
C LEU A 237 10.62 21.52 -9.21
N ARG A 238 10.62 20.28 -9.72
CA ARG A 238 11.27 19.92 -10.98
C ARG A 238 10.62 20.63 -12.16
N VAL A 239 9.30 20.68 -12.21
CA VAL A 239 8.55 21.44 -13.24
C VAL A 239 8.90 22.94 -13.19
N ARG A 240 8.86 23.56 -12.00
CA ARG A 240 9.21 24.98 -11.85
C ARG A 240 10.64 25.28 -12.27
N LYS A 241 11.62 24.47 -11.83
CA LYS A 241 13.05 24.67 -12.19
C LYS A 241 13.30 24.53 -13.69
N ALA A 242 12.52 23.74 -14.38
CA ALA A 242 12.61 23.58 -15.83
C ALA A 242 11.86 24.66 -16.63
N GLY A 243 11.16 25.57 -15.98
CA GLY A 243 10.30 26.57 -16.65
C GLY A 243 9.14 25.92 -17.42
N ALA A 244 8.74 24.70 -17.04
CA ALA A 244 7.67 23.98 -17.68
C ALA A 244 6.32 24.26 -16.98
N THR A 245 5.21 23.87 -17.64
CA THR A 245 3.86 23.99 -17.09
C THR A 245 3.28 22.60 -16.81
N ALA A 246 2.81 22.39 -15.59
CA ALA A 246 2.04 21.22 -15.25
C ALA A 246 0.62 21.29 -15.84
N ARG A 247 0.11 20.17 -16.31
CA ARG A 247 -1.25 20.01 -16.82
C ARG A 247 -2.00 18.98 -15.99
N TRP A 248 -3.21 19.32 -15.60
CA TRP A 248 -4.13 18.36 -15.01
C TRP A 248 -4.74 17.47 -16.09
N ASP A 249 -4.61 16.16 -15.95
CA ASP A 249 -5.30 15.19 -16.77
C ASP A 249 -6.57 14.71 -16.03
N ALA A 250 -7.72 15.23 -16.43
CA ALA A 250 -9.00 14.94 -15.77
C ALA A 250 -9.43 13.46 -15.94
N THR A 251 -8.97 12.79 -16.98
CA THR A 251 -9.28 11.37 -17.22
C THR A 251 -8.47 10.47 -16.29
N ALA A 252 -7.19 10.81 -16.11
CA ALA A 252 -6.34 10.12 -15.17
C ALA A 252 -6.61 10.53 -13.70
N GLY A 253 -7.06 11.77 -13.46
CA GLY A 253 -7.15 12.34 -12.14
C GLY A 253 -5.77 12.61 -11.55
N GLU A 254 -4.81 13.01 -12.38
CA GLU A 254 -3.42 13.23 -12.02
C GLU A 254 -2.80 14.40 -12.77
N TRP A 255 -1.69 14.90 -12.23
CA TRP A 255 -0.87 15.89 -12.89
C TRP A 255 0.15 15.25 -13.81
N THR A 256 0.44 15.92 -14.92
CA THR A 256 1.53 15.55 -15.83
C THR A 256 2.26 16.78 -16.35
N ALA A 257 3.52 16.61 -16.72
CA ALA A 257 4.31 17.62 -17.38
C ALA A 257 5.35 16.97 -18.30
N THR A 258 5.60 17.63 -19.45
CA THR A 258 6.77 17.33 -20.29
C THR A 258 7.74 18.51 -20.17
N LEU A 259 8.96 18.24 -19.73
CA LEU A 259 9.99 19.26 -19.58
C LEU A 259 10.67 19.57 -20.91
N PRO A 260 11.32 20.75 -21.08
CA PRO A 260 12.09 21.05 -22.29
C PRO A 260 13.20 20.05 -22.61
N SER A 261 13.67 19.29 -21.61
CA SER A 261 14.63 18.19 -21.77
C SER A 261 14.05 16.92 -22.40
N GLY A 262 12.74 16.89 -22.64
CA GLY A 262 12.00 15.66 -23.06
C GLY A 262 11.64 14.74 -21.90
N GLU A 263 11.94 15.09 -20.67
CA GLU A 263 11.55 14.33 -19.47
C GLU A 263 10.04 14.47 -19.24
N VAL A 264 9.35 13.36 -18.99
CA VAL A 264 7.92 13.30 -18.70
C VAL A 264 7.72 12.99 -17.22
N LEU A 265 6.80 13.70 -16.58
CA LEU A 265 6.40 13.46 -15.19
C LEU A 265 4.92 13.14 -15.12
N TRP A 266 4.55 12.23 -14.21
CA TRP A 266 3.18 12.00 -13.74
C TRP A 266 3.22 11.92 -12.21
N TRP A 267 2.26 12.55 -11.52
CA TRP A 267 2.18 12.48 -10.05
C TRP A 267 0.75 12.67 -9.55
N SER A 268 0.51 12.13 -8.36
CA SER A 268 -0.76 12.12 -7.65
C SER A 268 -0.61 12.96 -6.38
N ASP A 269 -1.26 14.14 -6.34
CA ASP A 269 -1.21 15.08 -5.23
C ASP A 269 -2.52 15.12 -4.41
N ALA A 270 -2.68 16.12 -3.53
CA ALA A 270 -3.89 16.32 -2.73
C ALA A 270 -5.18 16.44 -3.59
N ARG A 271 -5.10 17.02 -4.80
CA ARG A 271 -6.24 17.04 -5.73
C ARG A 271 -6.57 15.63 -6.23
N SER A 272 -5.54 14.88 -6.58
CA SER A 272 -5.68 13.48 -7.00
C SER A 272 -6.29 12.61 -5.91
N LEU A 273 -5.91 12.84 -4.64
CA LEU A 273 -6.50 12.14 -3.50
C LEU A 273 -8.00 12.43 -3.39
N ARG A 274 -8.42 13.70 -3.48
CA ARG A 274 -9.86 14.06 -3.45
C ARG A 274 -10.67 13.34 -4.53
N GLU A 275 -10.15 13.26 -5.76
CA GLU A 275 -10.82 12.52 -6.84
C GLU A 275 -10.96 11.02 -6.54
N ARG A 276 -10.00 10.43 -5.82
CA ARG A 276 -10.03 9.01 -5.44
C ARG A 276 -10.92 8.75 -4.23
N VAL A 277 -10.99 9.68 -3.29
CA VAL A 277 -12.00 9.65 -2.21
C VAL A 277 -13.40 9.65 -2.83
N ALA A 278 -13.69 10.61 -3.72
CA ALA A 278 -14.97 10.66 -4.42
C ALA A 278 -15.24 9.39 -5.26
N LEU A 279 -14.20 8.76 -5.81
CA LEU A 279 -14.33 7.48 -6.51
C LEU A 279 -14.69 6.35 -5.54
N ALA A 280 -14.02 6.25 -4.39
CA ALA A 280 -14.32 5.25 -3.36
C ALA A 280 -15.75 5.36 -2.86
N GLU A 281 -16.22 6.58 -2.57
CA GLU A 281 -17.60 6.86 -2.18
C GLU A 281 -18.62 6.42 -3.26
N ARG A 282 -18.41 6.83 -4.51
CA ARG A 282 -19.29 6.43 -5.63
C ARG A 282 -19.34 4.91 -5.84
N LEU A 283 -18.26 4.21 -5.48
CA LEU A 283 -18.19 2.75 -5.55
C LEU A 283 -18.73 2.06 -4.30
N GLY A 284 -19.04 2.79 -3.23
CA GLY A 284 -19.48 2.27 -1.94
C GLY A 284 -18.37 1.47 -1.23
N LEU A 285 -17.11 1.91 -1.36
CA LEU A 285 -15.97 1.30 -0.67
C LEU A 285 -15.85 1.87 0.75
N THR A 286 -15.15 1.14 1.63
CA THR A 286 -14.98 1.53 3.04
C THR A 286 -14.16 2.80 3.23
N GLY A 287 -13.19 3.06 2.34
CA GLY A 287 -12.32 4.23 2.47
C GLY A 287 -11.15 4.21 1.53
N VAL A 288 -10.15 5.00 1.86
CA VAL A 288 -8.91 5.12 1.08
C VAL A 288 -7.68 4.89 1.97
N ALA A 289 -6.58 4.45 1.35
CA ALA A 289 -5.28 4.29 1.99
C ALA A 289 -4.19 4.96 1.14
N VAL A 290 -3.41 5.87 1.73
CA VAL A 290 -2.39 6.64 1.02
C VAL A 290 -1.02 6.02 1.21
N TRP A 291 -0.35 5.69 0.13
CA TRP A 291 1.05 5.29 0.08
C TRP A 291 1.85 6.39 -0.61
N SER A 292 2.70 7.18 0.07
CA SER A 292 2.94 7.21 1.50
C SER A 292 3.02 8.66 2.00
N LEU A 293 2.87 8.87 3.31
CA LEU A 293 2.82 10.20 3.92
C LEU A 293 4.09 11.03 3.73
N ASP A 294 5.25 10.38 3.66
CA ASP A 294 6.55 11.03 3.47
C ASP A 294 6.78 11.53 2.03
N LEU A 295 5.98 11.04 1.08
CA LEU A 295 6.03 11.43 -0.32
C LEU A 295 4.88 12.36 -0.73
N SER A 296 3.75 12.28 0.00
CA SER A 296 2.52 12.99 -0.35
C SER A 296 2.46 14.41 0.17
N ASP A 297 1.58 15.20 -0.42
CA ASP A 297 1.06 16.40 0.22
C ASP A 297 0.30 16.01 1.51
N ARG A 298 0.13 16.99 2.39
CA ARG A 298 -0.73 16.82 3.55
C ARG A 298 -2.14 16.37 3.14
N ILE A 299 -2.66 15.37 3.83
CA ILE A 299 -4.03 14.91 3.65
C ILE A 299 -4.96 15.95 4.28
N GLU A 300 -5.91 16.45 3.49
CA GLU A 300 -6.97 17.31 4.00
C GLU A 300 -8.12 16.47 4.55
N PRO A 301 -8.75 16.86 5.66
CA PRO A 301 -9.93 16.18 6.14
C PRO A 301 -11.00 16.10 5.05
N VAL A 302 -11.56 14.92 4.88
CA VAL A 302 -12.69 14.70 3.98
C VAL A 302 -13.94 15.02 4.78
N GLY A 303 -14.65 16.07 4.39
CA GLY A 303 -15.86 16.54 5.06
C GLY A 303 -17.10 15.72 4.71
#